data_0dc414dd81a823e72236579cf072de7a
#
_entry.id   0dc414dd81a823e72236579cf072de7a
#
_cell.length_a   1.000
_cell.length_b   1.000
_cell.length_c   1.000
_cell.angle_alpha   90.00
_cell.angle_beta   90.00
_cell.angle_gamma   90.00
#
_symmetry.space_group_name_H-M   'P 1'
#
loop_
_entity.id
_entity.type
_entity.pdbx_description
1 polymer ?
#
loop_
_entity_poly.entity_id
_entity_poly.type
_entity_poly.pdbx_seq_one_letter_code
_entity_poly.pdbx_strand_id
1 'polypeptide(L)'
;APSFWSTPLIFNNPIGADKVILVFGSRPKAQTIVPGGSLPETLVEALKALADPTRLRILRHLSSQPLNPTELAHRLRLRAPTVIHHLNALRLAGLVAVSLQADGERRYTLRRDVLQEHMHELTAFIDHPHN
;
A
#
# COMPACT_ATOMS: atom_id res chain seq x y z
N ALA A 1 -1.35 9.50 16.06
CA ALA A 1 -1.04 9.52 15.71
C ALA A 1 -0.68 9.79 15.31
N PRO A 2 -0.89 9.79 15.37
CA PRO A 2 -0.52 9.93 14.78
C PRO A 2 0.18 10.31 14.40
N SER A 3 0.38 10.63 14.24
CA SER A 3 0.99 10.94 13.82
C SER A 3 1.85 10.71 13.38
N PHE A 4 1.99 10.52 13.19
CA PHE A 4 2.72 10.16 12.70
C PHE A 4 2.95 10.18 11.83
N TRP A 5 2.85 10.32 11.35
CA TRP A 5 3.01 10.09 10.37
C TRP A 5 3.40 10.84 9.77
N SER A 6 3.32 11.18 9.74
CA SER A 6 3.64 11.81 9.21
C SER A 6 4.72 11.96 9.00
N THR A 7 5.00 11.87 9.13
CA THR A 7 5.93 11.89 8.89
C THR A 7 6.78 11.55 8.40
N PRO A 8 6.89 11.53 7.99
CA PRO A 8 7.63 11.09 7.42
C PRO A 8 8.58 10.97 7.27
N LEU A 9 8.71 11.18 7.19
CA LEU A 9 9.46 11.00 6.87
C LEU A 9 10.38 10.94 6.57
N ILE A 10 10.54 11.13 6.41
CA ILE A 10 11.20 11.03 6.00
C ILE A 10 12.22 10.96 6.00
N PHE A 11 12.49 11.05 5.87
CA PHE A 11 13.35 10.88 5.65
C PHE A 11 14.30 10.96 5.57
N ASN A 12 14.60 11.03 5.44
CA ASN A 12 15.43 11.22 5.27
C ASN A 12 16.48 10.84 5.21
N ASN A 13 16.94 10.50 4.75
CA ASN A 13 17.85 10.00 4.63
C ASN A 13 18.75 10.33 3.95
N PRO A 14 19.05 10.35 3.75
CA PRO A 14 19.80 10.97 3.15
C PRO A 14 20.84 10.40 2.56
N ILE A 15 21.27 9.94 2.71
CA ILE A 15 22.21 9.42 2.31
C ILE A 15 22.18 8.89 1.22
N GLY A 16 21.84 8.45 1.04
CA GLY A 16 21.79 7.80 0.05
C GLY A 16 21.78 8.41 -0.93
N ALA A 17 21.97 8.94 -1.08
CA ALA A 17 22.04 9.57 -2.09
C ALA A 17 21.39 9.10 -3.20
N ASP A 18 21.34 8.08 -3.51
CA ASP A 18 20.69 7.78 -4.68
C ASP A 18 19.33 7.53 -4.45
N LYS A 19 18.80 7.67 -3.52
CA LYS A 19 17.53 7.42 -3.37
C LYS A 19 16.76 8.51 -3.30
N VAL A 20 15.82 8.59 -3.49
CA VAL A 20 15.05 9.64 -3.49
C VAL A 20 13.81 9.46 -3.09
N ILE A 21 13.02 9.94 -2.86
CA ILE A 21 11.83 9.88 -2.37
C ILE A 21 10.70 9.71 -2.82
N LEU A 22 9.79 9.74 -2.61
CA LEU A 22 8.73 9.49 -2.94
C LEU A 22 7.54 9.91 -2.66
N VAL A 23 6.73 9.64 -2.53
CA VAL A 23 5.61 10.08 -2.36
C VAL A 23 4.55 9.38 -2.17
N PHE A 24 3.71 9.38 -2.01
CA PHE A 24 2.74 8.72 -1.79
C PHE A 24 1.57 9.06 -1.72
N GLY A 25 0.93 8.89 -1.81
CA GLY A 25 -0.22 9.18 -2.01
C GLY A 25 -0.99 8.98 -0.91
N SER A 26 -1.04 9.36 -0.16
CA SER A 26 -1.76 9.03 0.83
C SER A 26 -2.86 9.75 0.95
N ARG A 27 -3.85 9.52 1.06
CA ARG A 27 -4.89 10.22 1.16
C ARG A 27 -5.21 10.44 2.49
N PRO A 28 -5.75 11.22 2.87
CA PRO A 28 -6.08 11.61 4.13
C PRO A 28 -7.05 10.74 4.65
N LYS A 29 -7.07 10.40 5.57
CA LYS A 29 -7.93 9.66 6.04
C LYS A 29 -9.04 10.23 6.43
N ALA A 30 -9.82 10.27 6.06
CA ALA A 30 -10.95 10.87 6.35
C ALA A 30 -11.55 10.24 7.39
N GLN A 31 -11.43 9.88 8.01
CA GLN A 31 -11.96 9.26 8.89
C GLN A 31 -13.19 9.40 9.34
N THR A 32 -13.86 9.12 9.25
CA THR A 32 -15.04 9.29 9.50
C THR A 32 -15.46 8.25 10.27
N ILE A 33 -15.38 8.06 11.18
CA ILE A 33 -15.78 7.11 11.86
C ILE A 33 -17.12 7.07 12.14
N VAL A 34 -17.84 6.44 11.62
CA VAL A 34 -19.11 6.36 11.86
C VAL A 34 -19.28 5.39 12.85
N PRO A 35 -19.60 5.63 13.89
CA PRO A 35 -19.78 4.72 14.88
C PRO A 35 -20.80 3.81 14.52
N GLY A 36 -20.75 2.83 14.76
CA GLY A 36 -21.72 2.06 14.48
C GLY A 36 -21.94 1.45 13.37
N GLY A 37 -21.62 1.38 12.67
CA GLY A 37 -22.00 0.74 11.73
C GLY A 37 -21.46 0.64 10.52
N SER A 38 -21.02 1.59 9.95
CA SER A 38 -20.58 1.43 8.66
C SER A 38 -19.15 1.16 8.61
N LEU A 39 -18.67 0.47 7.62
CA LEU A 39 -17.28 0.26 7.42
C LEU A 39 -16.63 1.48 6.85
N PRO A 40 -15.44 1.79 7.26
CA PRO A 40 -14.71 2.88 6.63
C PRO A 40 -14.52 2.59 5.16
N GLU A 41 -14.71 3.61 4.36
CA GLU A 41 -14.58 3.42 2.93
C GLU A 41 -13.17 3.00 2.55
N THR A 42 -12.17 3.49 3.25
CA THR A 42 -10.80 3.11 2.96
C THR A 42 -10.59 1.63 3.20
N LEU A 43 -11.23 1.07 4.21
CA LEU A 43 -11.12 -0.35 4.47
C LEU A 43 -11.76 -1.15 3.33
N VAL A 44 -12.92 -0.71 2.88
CA VAL A 44 -13.61 -1.41 1.81
C VAL A 44 -12.77 -1.38 0.54
N GLU A 45 -12.16 -0.24 0.25
CA GLU A 45 -11.31 -0.14 -0.93
C GLU A 45 -10.10 -1.06 -0.83
N ALA A 46 -9.53 -1.15 0.36
CA ALA A 46 -8.40 -2.04 0.55
C ALA A 46 -8.82 -3.49 0.37
N LEU A 47 -9.98 -3.84 0.89
CA LEU A 47 -10.45 -5.22 0.75
C LEU A 47 -10.73 -5.57 -0.70
N LYS A 48 -11.25 -4.61 -1.46
CA LYS A 48 -11.47 -4.84 -2.88
C LYS A 48 -10.14 -5.07 -3.60
N ALA A 49 -9.14 -4.28 -3.25
CA ALA A 49 -7.84 -4.45 -3.87
C ALA A 49 -7.24 -5.80 -3.52
N LEU A 50 -7.46 -6.27 -2.31
CA LEU A 50 -6.90 -7.54 -1.88
C LEU A 50 -7.67 -8.74 -2.42
N ALA A 51 -8.82 -8.53 -2.99
CA ALA A 51 -9.63 -9.64 -3.46
C ALA A 51 -9.18 -10.21 -4.80
N ASP A 52 -8.04 -9.82 -5.28
CA ASP A 52 -7.53 -10.28 -6.56
C ASP A 52 -6.31 -11.17 -6.33
N PRO A 53 -6.31 -12.40 -6.79
CA PRO A 53 -5.17 -13.29 -6.53
C PRO A 53 -3.85 -12.75 -7.08
N THR A 54 -3.88 -12.09 -8.23
CA THR A 54 -2.64 -11.55 -8.79
C THR A 54 -2.07 -10.47 -7.89
N ARG A 55 -2.94 -9.63 -7.34
CA ARG A 55 -2.48 -8.58 -6.44
C ARG A 55 -1.91 -9.16 -5.16
N LEU A 56 -2.51 -10.23 -4.66
CA LEU A 56 -1.95 -10.87 -3.48
C LEU A 56 -0.56 -11.44 -3.76
N ARG A 57 -0.35 -11.96 -4.96
CA ARG A 57 0.96 -12.47 -5.31
C ARG A 57 1.96 -11.34 -5.42
N ILE A 58 1.54 -10.19 -5.97
CA ILE A 58 2.41 -9.04 -6.03
C ILE A 58 2.83 -8.62 -4.62
N LEU A 59 1.87 -8.55 -3.71
CA LEU A 59 2.18 -8.15 -2.35
C LEU A 59 3.12 -9.16 -1.68
N ARG A 60 2.95 -10.42 -1.99
CA ARG A 60 3.82 -11.44 -1.43
C ARG A 60 5.26 -11.21 -1.86
N HIS A 61 5.46 -10.90 -3.13
CA HIS A 61 6.83 -10.62 -3.59
C HIS A 61 7.37 -9.34 -2.97
N LEU A 62 6.52 -8.34 -2.85
CA LEU A 62 6.98 -7.08 -2.29
C LEU A 62 7.25 -7.17 -0.80
N SER A 63 6.71 -8.18 -0.14
CA SER A 63 6.98 -8.32 1.28
C SER A 63 8.43 -8.69 1.55
N SER A 64 9.11 -9.22 0.55
CA SER A 64 10.52 -9.58 0.72
C SER A 64 11.44 -8.44 0.41
N GLN A 65 11.13 -7.68 -0.59
CA GLN A 65 12.02 -6.60 -1.01
C GLN A 65 11.33 -5.69 -1.99
N PRO A 66 11.78 -4.48 -2.12
CA PRO A 66 11.22 -3.58 -3.12
C PRO A 66 11.54 -4.08 -4.51
N LEU A 67 10.60 -3.96 -5.41
CA LEU A 67 10.77 -4.44 -6.77
C LEU A 67 10.19 -3.43 -7.74
N ASN A 68 10.71 -3.44 -8.95
CA ASN A 68 10.15 -2.60 -9.98
C ASN A 68 9.17 -3.42 -10.82
N PRO A 69 8.35 -2.78 -11.65
CA PRO A 69 7.34 -3.51 -12.41
C PRO A 69 7.89 -4.58 -13.33
N THR A 70 9.06 -4.33 -13.91
CA THR A 70 9.66 -5.30 -14.81
C THR A 70 10.04 -6.56 -14.05
N GLU A 71 10.63 -6.39 -12.86
CA GLU A 71 10.99 -7.54 -12.05
C GLU A 71 9.76 -8.33 -11.64
N LEU A 72 8.70 -7.62 -11.27
CA LEU A 72 7.48 -8.29 -10.90
C LEU A 72 6.86 -9.02 -12.07
N ALA A 73 6.86 -8.40 -13.24
CA ALA A 73 6.30 -9.02 -14.41
C ALA A 73 7.04 -10.32 -14.72
N HIS A 74 8.35 -10.28 -14.59
CA HIS A 74 9.15 -11.44 -14.88
C HIS A 74 8.84 -12.57 -13.87
N ARG A 75 8.77 -12.23 -12.60
CA ARG A 75 8.52 -13.25 -11.59
C ARG A 75 7.12 -13.83 -11.69
N LEU A 76 6.15 -13.01 -12.08
CA LEU A 76 4.79 -13.45 -12.16
C LEU A 76 4.42 -13.99 -13.53
N ARG A 77 5.33 -13.85 -14.48
CA ARG A 77 5.08 -14.26 -15.86
C ARG A 77 3.90 -13.51 -16.44
N LEU A 78 3.88 -12.23 -16.20
CA LEU A 78 2.84 -11.36 -16.73
C LEU A 78 3.50 -10.27 -17.53
N ARG A 79 2.69 -9.53 -18.24
CA ARG A 79 3.21 -8.42 -19.00
C ARG A 79 3.32 -7.23 -18.09
N ALA A 80 4.32 -6.40 -18.34
CA ALA A 80 4.55 -5.25 -17.49
C ALA A 80 3.32 -4.33 -17.40
N PRO A 81 2.60 -4.04 -18.48
CA PRO A 81 1.42 -3.19 -18.33
C PRO A 81 0.37 -3.77 -17.40
N THR A 82 0.22 -5.09 -17.39
CA THR A 82 -0.71 -5.74 -16.50
C THR A 82 -0.29 -5.55 -15.05
N VAL A 83 1.01 -5.72 -14.79
CA VAL A 83 1.54 -5.53 -13.45
C VAL A 83 1.36 -4.09 -13.02
N ILE A 84 1.63 -3.14 -13.92
CA ILE A 84 1.47 -1.74 -13.58
C ILE A 84 0.02 -1.43 -13.23
N HIS A 85 -0.93 -2.03 -13.96
CA HIS A 85 -2.33 -1.84 -13.65
C HIS A 85 -2.64 -2.30 -12.21
N HIS A 86 -2.15 -3.46 -11.83
CA HIS A 86 -2.39 -3.96 -10.48
C HIS A 86 -1.66 -3.13 -9.44
N LEU A 87 -0.45 -2.69 -9.75
CA LEU A 87 0.29 -1.85 -8.81
C LEU A 87 -0.42 -0.53 -8.57
N ASN A 88 -1.01 0.04 -9.62
CA ASN A 88 -1.75 1.27 -9.46
C ASN A 88 -2.96 1.07 -8.56
N ALA A 89 -3.67 -0.04 -8.72
CA ALA A 89 -4.81 -0.31 -7.87
C ALA A 89 -4.37 -0.47 -6.42
N LEU A 90 -3.26 -1.16 -6.20
CA LEU A 90 -2.75 -1.33 -4.84
C LEU A 90 -2.28 -0.02 -4.25
N ARG A 91 -1.68 0.84 -5.08
CA ARG A 91 -1.21 2.12 -4.59
C ARG A 91 -2.38 3.02 -4.21
N LEU A 92 -3.44 3.02 -5.03
CA LEU A 92 -4.60 3.83 -4.71
C LEU A 92 -5.29 3.34 -3.43
N ALA A 93 -5.18 2.06 -3.14
CA ALA A 93 -5.72 1.54 -1.89
C ALA A 93 -4.78 1.77 -0.71
N GLY A 94 -3.61 2.34 -0.96
CA GLY A 94 -2.67 2.64 0.12
C GLY A 94 -1.83 1.45 0.56
N LEU A 95 -1.89 0.34 -0.17
CA LEU A 95 -1.20 -0.86 0.27
C LEU A 95 0.24 -0.95 -0.21
N VAL A 96 0.63 -0.17 -1.19
CA VAL A 96 2.01 -0.12 -1.63
C VAL A 96 2.45 1.32 -1.77
N ALA A 97 3.72 1.55 -1.64
CA ALA A 97 4.32 2.87 -1.83
C ALA A 97 5.30 2.79 -2.97
N VAL A 98 5.52 3.91 -3.60
CA VAL A 98 6.44 3.98 -4.72
C VAL A 98 7.60 4.87 -4.33
N SER A 99 8.79 4.44 -4.62
CA SER A 99 9.95 5.31 -4.46
C SER A 99 10.62 5.46 -5.80
N LEU A 100 11.16 6.62 -6.06
CA LEU A 100 11.82 6.90 -7.31
C LEU A 100 13.31 6.87 -7.04
N GLN A 101 14.00 6.03 -7.76
CA GLN A 101 15.44 5.90 -7.57
C GLN A 101 16.17 6.99 -8.33
N ALA A 102 17.41 7.18 -8.01
CA ALA A 102 18.21 8.22 -8.66
C ALA A 102 18.29 8.01 -10.17
N ASP A 103 18.24 6.77 -10.60
CA ASP A 103 18.30 6.50 -12.02
C ASP A 103 16.94 6.63 -12.70
N GLY A 104 15.95 7.09 -12.01
CA GLY A 104 14.63 7.26 -12.60
C GLY A 104 13.75 6.04 -12.47
N GLU A 105 14.26 4.98 -11.91
CA GLU A 105 13.49 3.77 -11.82
C GLU A 105 12.56 3.81 -10.64
N ARG A 106 11.37 3.28 -10.79
CA ARG A 106 10.42 3.25 -9.69
C ARG A 106 10.45 1.91 -9.03
N ARG A 107 10.48 1.89 -7.72
CA ARG A 107 10.39 0.67 -6.96
C ARG A 107 9.21 0.71 -6.04
N TYR A 108 8.55 -0.40 -5.91
CA TYR A 108 7.34 -0.49 -5.11
C TYR A 108 7.63 -1.29 -3.85
N THR A 109 6.99 -0.89 -2.76
CA THR A 109 7.20 -1.51 -1.45
C THR A 109 5.87 -1.78 -0.81
N LEU A 110 5.75 -2.87 -0.11
CA LEU A 110 4.52 -3.16 0.62
C LEU A 110 4.42 -2.23 1.83
N ARG A 111 3.25 -1.65 2.02
CA ARG A 111 2.97 -0.87 3.20
C ARG A 111 2.39 -1.81 4.24
N ARG A 112 3.26 -2.44 4.97
CA ARG A 112 2.86 -3.43 5.96
C ARG A 112 2.02 -2.82 7.07
N ASP A 113 2.37 -1.61 7.44
CA ASP A 113 1.64 -0.91 8.49
C ASP A 113 0.19 -0.69 8.09
N VAL A 114 -0.04 -0.28 6.85
CA VAL A 114 -1.39 -0.02 6.39
C VAL A 114 -2.16 -1.33 6.29
N LEU A 115 -1.52 -2.37 5.79
CA LEU A 115 -2.17 -3.66 5.68
C LEU A 115 -2.61 -4.16 7.06
N GLN A 116 -1.73 -4.06 8.04
CA GLN A 116 -2.06 -4.52 9.37
C GLN A 116 -3.16 -3.69 9.99
N GLU A 117 -3.15 -2.40 9.73
CA GLU A 117 -4.19 -1.54 10.25
C GLU A 117 -5.55 -1.93 9.68
N HIS A 118 -5.62 -2.22 8.39
CA HIS A 118 -6.87 -2.62 7.79
C HIS A 118 -7.34 -3.98 8.31
N MET A 119 -6.40 -4.90 8.54
CA MET A 119 -6.79 -6.19 9.08
C MET A 119 -7.33 -6.02 10.49
N HIS A 120 -6.73 -5.12 11.26
CA HIS A 120 -7.20 -4.85 12.60
C HIS A 120 -8.59 -4.21 12.57
N GLU A 121 -8.80 -3.27 11.66
CA GLU A 121 -10.11 -2.65 11.54
C GLU A 121 -11.17 -3.66 11.16
N LEU A 122 -10.84 -4.57 10.27
CA LEU A 122 -11.79 -5.57 9.84
C LEU A 122 -12.15 -6.49 11.00
N THR A 123 -11.15 -6.93 11.73
CA THR A 123 -11.38 -7.81 12.87
C THR A 123 -12.23 -7.10 13.92
N ALA A 124 -11.92 -5.85 14.18
CA ALA A 124 -12.68 -5.11 15.18
C ALA A 124 -14.14 -4.94 14.75
N PHE A 125 -14.36 -4.70 13.48
CA PHE A 125 -15.71 -4.54 13.00
C PHE A 125 -16.51 -5.84 13.17
N ILE A 126 -15.88 -6.96 12.87
CA ILE A 126 -16.56 -8.24 12.97
C ILE A 126 -16.81 -8.63 14.41
N ASP A 127 -15.83 -8.37 15.26
CA ASP A 127 -15.93 -8.78 16.64
C ASP A 127 -16.81 -7.88 17.49
N HIS A 128 -17.16 -6.71 17.03
CA HIS A 128 -17.98 -5.83 17.80
C HIS A 128 -19.23 -5.58 17.04
N PRO A 129 -20.10 -6.45 17.11
CA PRO A 129 -21.31 -6.32 16.33
C PRO A 129 -22.03 -5.25 16.97
N HIS A 130 -22.55 -4.46 16.49
CA HIS A 130 -23.09 -3.47 17.05
C HIS A 130 -24.34 -3.71 17.34
N ASN A 131 -24.78 -3.54 18.02
CA ASN A 131 -26.05 -3.78 18.25
C ASN A 131 -26.84 -2.88 18.02
#